data_4b0365b96b94714f197ef79435719b7d
#
_entry.id   4b0365b96b94714f197ef79435719b7d
#
_cell.length_a   1.000
_cell.length_b   1.000
_cell.length_c   1.000
_cell.angle_alpha   90.00
_cell.angle_beta   90.00
_cell.angle_gamma   90.00
#
_symmetry.space_group_name_H-M   'P 1'
#
loop_
_entity.id
_entity.type
_entity.pdbx_description
1 polymer ?
#
loop_
_entity_poly.entity_id
_entity_poly.type
_entity_poly.pdbx_seq_one_letter_code
_entity_poly.pdbx_strand_id
1 'polypeptide(L)'
;ENIRTKDHCNFLHLNTLYDVCSRLFLDASFFAGSKGGEASAAADMIRKLPEKYPVILLADRGYENYNLFANVEERLFDYVVRIKDTDSTGIMSGINLPDTQEFDVEKRIVITRHSTGPAAVMPQTYKYLNRSARFDFIENSKAPDYDITIRFVRFQLDNGQFEVLATSLPKETFSAEDLKEMYHLRWNIETAYLLSKWAMGMASYHSRKADSIMQEIYAELVMYNFVMYICMDLNIEGRGRKHPQQINFTQAIKICLHFFKHTQTMQTYDVEATILKFLLPVRCNRSYPRKVVSPSVVGFNYRLA
;
A
#
# COMPACT_ATOMS: atom_id res chain seq x y z
N GLU A 1 9.56 24.84 2.46
CA GLU A 1 9.06 25.37 3.75
C GLU A 1 9.29 24.31 4.83
N ASN A 2 10.01 24.66 5.88
CA ASN A 2 10.25 23.78 7.02
C ASN A 2 9.02 23.80 7.92
N ILE A 3 8.24 22.74 7.93
CA ILE A 3 7.13 22.59 8.87
C ILE A 3 7.73 22.12 10.20
N ARG A 4 7.85 23.04 11.13
CA ARG A 4 8.27 22.75 12.52
C ARG A 4 7.07 22.25 13.29
N THR A 5 7.11 21.00 13.76
CA THR A 5 6.23 20.52 14.82
C THR A 5 6.73 21.02 16.18
N LYS A 6 5.90 20.92 17.22
CA LYS A 6 6.27 21.33 18.60
C LYS A 6 7.59 20.70 19.10
N ASP A 7 8.02 19.59 18.49
CA ASP A 7 9.23 18.84 18.86
C ASP A 7 10.44 19.13 17.96
N HIS A 8 10.40 20.20 17.13
CA HIS A 8 11.47 20.60 16.21
C HIS A 8 11.90 19.51 15.18
N CYS A 9 11.04 18.53 14.92
CA CYS A 9 11.30 17.49 13.91
C CYS A 9 10.64 17.85 12.58
N ASN A 10 11.38 17.68 11.48
CA ASN A 10 10.83 17.76 10.13
C ASN A 10 10.36 16.36 9.72
N PHE A 11 9.12 16.24 9.29
CA PHE A 11 8.57 14.99 8.76
C PHE A 11 8.44 15.08 7.24
N LEU A 12 8.94 14.05 6.57
CA LEU A 12 8.73 13.80 5.16
C LEU A 12 7.92 12.51 5.04
N HIS A 13 6.69 12.61 4.55
CA HIS A 13 5.86 11.43 4.28
C HIS A 13 6.20 10.88 2.91
N LEU A 14 6.62 9.63 2.87
CA LEU A 14 6.83 8.86 1.65
C LEU A 14 5.58 8.02 1.39
N ASN A 15 4.96 8.20 0.22
CA ASN A 15 3.91 7.34 -0.30
C ASN A 15 4.46 6.59 -1.50
N THR A 16 4.20 5.30 -1.58
CA THR A 16 4.66 4.48 -2.71
C THR A 16 3.52 3.63 -3.24
N LEU A 17 3.55 3.40 -4.53
CA LEU A 17 2.78 2.36 -5.20
C LEU A 17 3.72 1.17 -5.42
N TYR A 18 3.29 -0.01 -4.95
CA TYR A 18 4.10 -1.21 -4.93
C TYR A 18 3.34 -2.38 -5.54
N ASP A 19 3.95 -3.04 -6.51
CA ASP A 19 3.41 -4.28 -7.07
C ASP A 19 3.78 -5.46 -6.17
N VAL A 20 2.78 -6.06 -5.56
CA VAL A 20 2.94 -7.18 -4.62
C VAL A 20 3.38 -8.47 -5.30
N CYS A 21 3.11 -8.61 -6.59
CA CYS A 21 3.47 -9.79 -7.40
C CYS A 21 4.93 -9.75 -7.83
N SER A 22 5.36 -8.66 -8.46
CA SER A 22 6.76 -8.48 -8.89
C SER A 22 7.68 -7.98 -7.78
N ARG A 23 7.12 -7.53 -6.65
CA ARG A 23 7.86 -6.91 -5.52
C ARG A 23 8.60 -5.63 -5.90
N LEU A 24 8.06 -4.84 -6.83
CA LEU A 24 8.67 -3.61 -7.31
C LEU A 24 7.90 -2.37 -6.84
N PHE A 25 8.63 -1.31 -6.50
CA PHE A 25 8.05 0.01 -6.34
C PHE A 25 7.78 0.63 -7.71
N LEU A 26 6.53 0.96 -8.02
CA LEU A 26 6.11 1.48 -9.32
C LEU A 26 6.14 3.00 -9.37
N ASP A 27 5.75 3.67 -8.28
CA ASP A 27 5.78 5.14 -8.14
C ASP A 27 6.03 5.52 -6.68
N ALA A 28 6.50 6.75 -6.47
CA ALA A 28 6.71 7.32 -5.15
C ALA A 28 6.42 8.82 -5.15
N SER A 29 5.81 9.29 -4.09
CA SER A 29 5.56 10.72 -3.88
C SER A 29 5.83 11.13 -2.44
N PHE A 30 6.18 12.41 -2.26
CA PHE A 30 6.53 12.95 -0.96
C PHE A 30 5.62 14.12 -0.58
N PHE A 31 5.29 14.19 0.70
CA PHE A 31 4.62 15.36 1.28
C PHE A 31 5.39 15.90 2.46
N ALA A 32 5.45 17.21 2.55
CA ALA A 32 5.87 17.89 3.76
C ALA A 32 4.64 18.14 4.63
N GLY A 33 4.67 17.71 5.89
CA GLY A 33 3.63 18.04 6.86
C GLY A 33 2.77 16.88 7.38
N SER A 34 1.72 17.23 8.12
CA SER A 34 0.87 16.28 8.81
C SER A 34 -0.01 15.43 7.89
N LYS A 35 -0.40 14.26 8.38
CA LYS A 35 -1.31 13.29 7.77
C LYS A 35 -2.50 13.92 7.03
N GLY A 36 -2.71 13.60 5.77
CA GLY A 36 -3.91 14.05 5.05
C GLY A 36 -3.87 13.93 3.53
N GLY A 37 -2.74 13.55 2.96
CA GLY A 37 -2.57 13.44 1.52
C GLY A 37 -2.48 12.01 0.96
N GLU A 38 -2.51 10.97 1.80
CA GLU A 38 -2.21 9.58 1.39
C GLU A 38 -3.18 9.07 0.30
N ALA A 39 -4.48 9.19 0.52
CA ALA A 39 -5.47 8.77 -0.48
C ALA A 39 -5.43 9.63 -1.76
N SER A 40 -5.12 10.94 -1.63
CA SER A 40 -4.95 11.82 -2.79
C SER A 40 -3.69 11.46 -3.59
N ALA A 41 -2.59 11.13 -2.91
CA ALA A 41 -1.38 10.67 -3.56
C ALA A 41 -1.60 9.33 -4.28
N ALA A 42 -2.30 8.40 -3.65
CA ALA A 42 -2.65 7.14 -4.26
C ALA A 42 -3.49 7.36 -5.54
N ALA A 43 -4.51 8.24 -5.50
CA ALA A 43 -5.30 8.59 -6.67
C ALA A 43 -4.41 9.20 -7.79
N ASP A 44 -3.47 10.07 -7.44
CA ASP A 44 -2.56 10.67 -8.41
C ASP A 44 -1.58 9.63 -9.02
N MET A 45 -1.12 8.67 -8.25
CA MET A 45 -0.27 7.57 -8.73
C MET A 45 -1.07 6.59 -9.61
N ILE A 46 -2.30 6.23 -9.22
CA ILE A 46 -3.19 5.36 -10.00
C ILE A 46 -3.47 5.96 -11.38
N ARG A 47 -3.71 7.27 -11.49
CA ARG A 47 -3.94 7.94 -12.77
C ARG A 47 -2.77 7.86 -13.75
N LYS A 48 -1.55 7.65 -13.26
CA LYS A 48 -0.35 7.52 -14.09
C LYS A 48 -0.11 6.10 -14.59
N LEU A 49 -0.76 5.08 -14.00
CA LEU A 49 -0.59 3.70 -14.42
C LEU A 49 -1.09 3.50 -15.85
N PRO A 50 -0.42 2.66 -16.66
CA PRO A 50 -0.90 2.33 -18.00
C PRO A 50 -2.15 1.44 -17.90
N GLU A 51 -3.17 1.76 -18.70
CA GLU A 51 -4.45 0.99 -18.78
C GLU A 51 -4.30 -0.40 -19.38
N LYS A 52 -3.13 -0.72 -19.91
CA LYS A 52 -2.87 -1.98 -20.63
C LYS A 52 -3.01 -3.22 -19.75
N TYR A 53 -2.83 -3.10 -18.45
CA TYR A 53 -2.84 -4.23 -17.52
C TYR A 53 -3.99 -4.12 -16.53
N PRO A 54 -4.66 -5.24 -16.21
CA PRO A 54 -5.62 -5.25 -15.11
C PRO A 54 -4.89 -4.99 -13.78
N VAL A 55 -5.46 -4.13 -12.96
CA VAL A 55 -4.89 -3.75 -11.66
C VAL A 55 -5.95 -3.91 -10.58
N ILE A 56 -5.57 -4.51 -9.45
CA ILE A 56 -6.37 -4.51 -8.22
C ILE A 56 -5.58 -3.75 -7.16
N LEU A 57 -6.08 -2.59 -6.74
CA LEU A 57 -5.49 -1.79 -5.68
C LEU A 57 -5.76 -2.41 -4.32
N LEU A 58 -4.71 -2.77 -3.59
CA LEU A 58 -4.80 -3.21 -2.19
C LEU A 58 -4.37 -2.08 -1.27
N ALA A 59 -5.23 -1.64 -0.37
CA ALA A 59 -4.89 -0.56 0.54
C ALA A 59 -5.47 -0.76 1.95
N ASP A 60 -4.84 -0.13 2.93
CA ASP A 60 -5.30 -0.21 4.32
C ASP A 60 -6.39 0.84 4.63
N ARG A 61 -6.84 0.86 5.88
CA ARG A 61 -7.92 1.73 6.36
C ARG A 61 -7.63 3.23 6.21
N GLY A 62 -6.36 3.64 6.08
CA GLY A 62 -6.00 5.03 5.82
C GLY A 62 -6.41 5.54 4.44
N TYR A 63 -6.67 4.64 3.52
CA TYR A 63 -7.06 4.92 2.14
C TYR A 63 -8.58 4.85 1.89
N GLU A 64 -9.39 4.71 2.92
CA GLU A 64 -10.85 4.74 2.87
C GLU A 64 -11.36 6.09 2.35
N ASN A 65 -11.58 6.19 1.02
CA ASN A 65 -11.89 7.46 0.37
C ASN A 65 -12.64 7.27 -0.95
N TYR A 66 -13.82 7.90 -1.10
CA TYR A 66 -14.62 7.83 -2.32
C TYR A 66 -13.88 8.35 -3.56
N ASN A 67 -13.06 9.41 -3.44
CA ASN A 67 -12.29 9.92 -4.57
C ASN A 67 -11.27 8.92 -5.09
N LEU A 68 -10.62 8.19 -4.16
CA LEU A 68 -9.68 7.13 -4.54
C LEU A 68 -10.41 6.00 -5.28
N PHE A 69 -11.54 5.53 -4.76
CA PHE A 69 -12.33 4.46 -5.37
C PHE A 69 -12.79 4.85 -6.77
N ALA A 70 -13.34 6.07 -6.93
CA ALA A 70 -13.73 6.60 -8.22
C ALA A 70 -12.54 6.68 -9.21
N ASN A 71 -11.37 7.14 -8.76
CA ASN A 71 -10.18 7.17 -9.61
C ASN A 71 -9.71 5.78 -10.06
N VAL A 72 -9.93 4.74 -9.26
CA VAL A 72 -9.61 3.36 -9.63
C VAL A 72 -10.60 2.85 -10.68
N GLU A 73 -11.92 3.03 -10.44
CA GLU A 73 -12.97 2.55 -11.35
C GLU A 73 -12.96 3.26 -12.71
N GLU A 74 -12.70 4.56 -12.76
CA GLU A 74 -12.59 5.35 -14.00
C GLU A 74 -11.39 4.93 -14.87
N ARG A 75 -10.42 4.21 -14.27
CA ARG A 75 -9.30 3.58 -14.97
C ARG A 75 -9.59 2.14 -15.37
N LEU A 76 -10.82 1.65 -15.14
CA LEU A 76 -11.21 0.24 -15.33
C LEU A 76 -10.32 -0.70 -14.51
N PHE A 77 -9.90 -0.26 -13.36
CA PHE A 77 -9.18 -1.03 -12.35
C PHE A 77 -10.13 -1.40 -11.20
N ASP A 78 -9.68 -2.36 -10.40
CA ASP A 78 -10.40 -2.80 -9.22
C ASP A 78 -9.66 -2.45 -7.93
N TYR A 79 -10.36 -2.57 -6.80
CA TYR A 79 -9.77 -2.36 -5.49
C TYR A 79 -10.28 -3.36 -4.47
N VAL A 80 -9.43 -3.63 -3.45
CA VAL A 80 -9.78 -4.26 -2.18
C VAL A 80 -9.16 -3.42 -1.07
N VAL A 81 -9.96 -2.64 -0.38
CA VAL A 81 -9.51 -1.69 0.62
C VAL A 81 -10.15 -2.02 1.96
N ARG A 82 -9.31 -2.17 2.99
CA ARG A 82 -9.82 -2.26 4.34
C ARG A 82 -10.42 -0.93 4.77
N ILE A 83 -11.60 -0.99 5.37
CA ILE A 83 -12.32 0.20 5.83
C ILE A 83 -12.64 0.09 7.33
N LYS A 84 -13.14 1.18 7.90
CA LYS A 84 -13.61 1.21 9.29
C LYS A 84 -14.84 0.34 9.44
N ASP A 85 -14.97 -0.31 10.61
CA ASP A 85 -16.13 -1.14 10.94
C ASP A 85 -17.40 -0.30 11.19
N THR A 86 -18.54 -0.94 11.26
CA THR A 86 -19.89 -0.36 11.37
C THR A 86 -20.05 0.62 12.52
N ASP A 87 -19.32 0.42 13.63
CA ASP A 87 -19.39 1.27 14.83
C ASP A 87 -18.63 2.59 14.74
N SER A 88 -18.07 2.90 13.56
CA SER A 88 -17.23 4.08 13.38
C SER A 88 -17.69 4.98 12.25
N THR A 89 -17.27 6.25 12.28
CA THR A 89 -17.52 7.23 11.22
C THR A 89 -16.62 6.95 10.01
N GLY A 90 -17.04 6.06 9.12
CA GLY A 90 -16.37 5.72 7.87
C GLY A 90 -17.31 5.87 6.67
N ILE A 91 -16.90 5.37 5.50
CA ILE A 91 -17.73 5.41 4.28
C ILE A 91 -19.02 4.60 4.43
N MET A 92 -19.07 3.60 5.31
CA MET A 92 -20.27 2.83 5.62
C MET A 92 -21.27 3.60 6.50
N SER A 93 -20.86 4.70 7.14
CA SER A 93 -21.73 5.45 8.05
C SER A 93 -23.01 5.89 7.36
N GLY A 94 -24.15 5.55 7.94
CA GLY A 94 -25.49 5.88 7.42
C GLY A 94 -25.89 5.09 6.18
N ILE A 95 -25.17 4.06 5.75
CA ILE A 95 -25.61 3.09 4.75
C ILE A 95 -26.48 2.02 5.46
N ASN A 96 -27.57 1.62 4.80
CA ASN A 96 -28.40 0.53 5.31
C ASN A 96 -27.70 -0.82 5.05
N LEU A 97 -27.06 -1.35 6.07
CA LEU A 97 -26.34 -2.63 6.08
C LEU A 97 -27.17 -3.71 6.80
N PRO A 98 -26.94 -5.00 6.54
CA PRO A 98 -27.55 -6.07 7.31
C PRO A 98 -27.19 -5.98 8.80
N ASP A 99 -28.14 -6.27 9.68
CA ASP A 99 -27.95 -6.39 11.12
C ASP A 99 -27.43 -7.81 11.49
N THR A 100 -26.31 -8.20 10.85
CA THR A 100 -25.64 -9.47 11.04
C THR A 100 -24.17 -9.24 11.33
N GLN A 101 -23.56 -10.14 12.09
CA GLN A 101 -22.13 -10.01 12.42
C GLN A 101 -21.25 -10.10 11.18
N GLU A 102 -21.62 -10.94 10.22
CA GLU A 102 -20.94 -11.07 8.93
C GLU A 102 -21.93 -10.76 7.81
N PHE A 103 -21.44 -10.12 6.78
CA PHE A 103 -22.22 -9.81 5.58
C PHE A 103 -21.33 -9.65 4.34
N ASP A 104 -21.96 -9.78 3.19
CA ASP A 104 -21.37 -9.59 1.87
C ASP A 104 -22.45 -9.00 0.97
N VAL A 105 -22.43 -7.68 0.83
CA VAL A 105 -23.51 -6.92 0.18
C VAL A 105 -22.97 -5.82 -0.72
N GLU A 106 -23.63 -5.63 -1.85
CA GLU A 106 -23.38 -4.51 -2.75
C GLU A 106 -24.34 -3.35 -2.43
N LYS A 107 -23.81 -2.15 -2.45
CA LYS A 107 -24.58 -0.92 -2.23
C LYS A 107 -24.25 0.11 -3.31
N ARG A 108 -25.30 0.59 -3.98
CA ARG A 108 -25.19 1.76 -4.84
C ARG A 108 -25.15 3.01 -3.96
N ILE A 109 -24.17 3.86 -4.20
CA ILE A 109 -23.95 5.11 -3.49
C ILE A 109 -23.88 6.24 -4.52
N VAL A 110 -24.65 7.30 -4.28
CA VAL A 110 -24.64 8.48 -5.12
C VAL A 110 -23.90 9.60 -4.39
N ILE A 111 -22.78 10.01 -4.92
CA ILE A 111 -21.96 11.09 -4.36
C ILE A 111 -22.44 12.41 -4.93
N THR A 112 -22.75 13.37 -4.05
CA THR A 112 -23.32 14.66 -4.43
C THR A 112 -22.67 15.83 -3.71
N ARG A 113 -22.69 17.01 -4.34
CA ARG A 113 -22.31 18.30 -3.73
C ARG A 113 -23.52 19.05 -3.14
N HIS A 114 -24.71 18.44 -3.20
CA HIS A 114 -25.95 19.01 -2.66
C HIS A 114 -26.25 18.43 -1.28
N SER A 115 -26.33 19.27 -0.25
CA SER A 115 -26.68 18.86 1.12
C SER A 115 -28.20 18.78 1.33
N THR A 116 -29.00 19.26 0.38
CA THR A 116 -30.46 19.30 0.39
C THR A 116 -31.03 18.37 -0.68
N GLY A 117 -32.35 18.22 -0.70
CA GLY A 117 -33.03 17.34 -1.69
C GLY A 117 -32.76 15.86 -1.41
N PRO A 118 -32.41 15.05 -2.43
CA PRO A 118 -32.23 13.61 -2.28
C PRO A 118 -31.25 13.22 -1.16
N ALA A 119 -30.17 13.97 -0.95
CA ALA A 119 -29.19 13.68 0.12
C ALA A 119 -29.77 13.84 1.54
N ALA A 120 -30.73 14.74 1.71
CA ALA A 120 -31.40 14.92 3.00
C ALA A 120 -32.49 13.86 3.26
N VAL A 121 -33.14 13.36 2.19
CA VAL A 121 -34.26 12.42 2.26
C VAL A 121 -33.80 10.96 2.25
N MET A 122 -32.75 10.65 1.52
CA MET A 122 -32.21 9.30 1.34
C MET A 122 -30.71 9.24 1.69
N PRO A 123 -30.31 9.55 2.94
CA PRO A 123 -28.90 9.60 3.33
C PRO A 123 -28.19 8.21 3.28
N GLN A 124 -28.96 7.13 3.23
CA GLN A 124 -28.44 5.77 3.05
C GLN A 124 -27.93 5.50 1.63
N THR A 125 -28.40 6.26 0.63
CA THR A 125 -27.99 6.14 -0.77
C THR A 125 -27.15 7.33 -1.21
N TYR A 126 -27.51 8.55 -0.79
CA TYR A 126 -26.83 9.77 -1.18
C TYR A 126 -25.80 10.18 -0.13
N LYS A 127 -24.57 10.40 -0.57
CA LYS A 127 -23.48 10.88 0.28
C LYS A 127 -23.08 12.29 -0.11
N TYR A 128 -23.39 13.23 0.76
CA TYR A 128 -22.96 14.62 0.60
C TYR A 128 -21.47 14.75 0.85
N LEU A 129 -20.74 15.25 -0.13
CA LEU A 129 -19.35 15.67 0.03
C LEU A 129 -19.26 17.19 0.05
N ASN A 130 -18.70 17.71 1.13
CA ASN A 130 -18.43 19.13 1.27
C ASN A 130 -17.46 19.61 0.17
N ARG A 131 -17.53 20.88 -0.21
CA ARG A 131 -16.74 21.48 -1.30
C ARG A 131 -15.22 21.43 -1.04
N SER A 132 -14.79 21.41 0.21
CA SER A 132 -13.37 21.29 0.57
C SER A 132 -12.83 19.86 0.42
N ALA A 133 -13.70 18.84 0.38
CA ALA A 133 -13.30 17.48 0.14
C ALA A 133 -12.97 17.28 -1.35
N ARG A 134 -11.77 16.78 -1.66
CA ARG A 134 -11.37 16.47 -3.02
C ARG A 134 -12.26 15.38 -3.60
N PHE A 135 -12.84 15.64 -4.76
CA PHE A 135 -13.51 14.64 -5.59
C PHE A 135 -13.39 15.06 -7.05
N ASP A 136 -12.62 14.30 -7.81
CA ASP A 136 -12.12 14.70 -9.13
C ASP A 136 -13.20 14.65 -10.24
N PHE A 137 -14.35 14.02 -9.98
CA PHE A 137 -15.42 13.78 -10.99
C PHE A 137 -16.65 14.64 -10.81
N ILE A 138 -16.70 15.51 -9.80
CA ILE A 138 -17.74 16.50 -9.60
C ILE A 138 -17.11 17.88 -9.37
N GLU A 139 -17.00 18.68 -10.43
CA GLU A 139 -16.30 19.98 -10.36
C GLU A 139 -17.06 21.03 -9.53
N ASN A 140 -18.38 21.06 -9.62
CA ASN A 140 -19.20 22.06 -8.94
C ASN A 140 -20.62 21.55 -8.66
N SER A 141 -21.42 22.36 -7.96
CA SER A 141 -22.81 22.03 -7.59
C SER A 141 -23.79 21.95 -8.77
N LYS A 142 -23.38 22.27 -9.99
CA LYS A 142 -24.19 22.12 -11.21
C LYS A 142 -23.83 20.86 -12.00
N ALA A 143 -22.70 20.21 -11.65
CA ALA A 143 -22.32 18.95 -12.25
C ALA A 143 -23.29 17.83 -11.81
N PRO A 144 -23.49 16.80 -12.63
CA PRO A 144 -24.26 15.64 -12.23
C PRO A 144 -23.64 14.95 -11.01
N ASP A 145 -24.48 14.30 -10.22
CA ASP A 145 -24.03 13.43 -9.14
C ASP A 145 -23.20 12.26 -9.70
N TYR A 146 -22.36 11.64 -8.88
CA TYR A 146 -21.51 10.52 -9.28
C TYR A 146 -22.01 9.23 -8.63
N ASP A 147 -22.31 8.24 -9.46
CA ASP A 147 -22.75 6.91 -9.02
C ASP A 147 -21.55 5.98 -8.84
N ILE A 148 -21.50 5.28 -7.70
CA ILE A 148 -20.53 4.23 -7.44
C ILE A 148 -21.23 3.04 -6.77
N THR A 149 -20.87 1.83 -7.17
CA THR A 149 -21.35 0.61 -6.52
C THR A 149 -20.21 -0.02 -5.75
N ILE A 150 -20.37 -0.14 -4.44
CA ILE A 150 -19.33 -0.70 -3.56
C ILE A 150 -19.88 -1.98 -2.92
N ARG A 151 -19.11 -3.05 -3.02
CA ARG A 151 -19.34 -4.28 -2.27
C ARG A 151 -18.63 -4.20 -0.93
N PHE A 152 -19.37 -4.40 0.15
CA PHE A 152 -18.91 -4.42 1.52
C PHE A 152 -18.92 -5.85 2.04
N VAL A 153 -17.76 -6.34 2.47
CA VAL A 153 -17.60 -7.70 2.99
C VAL A 153 -17.07 -7.60 4.41
N ARG A 154 -17.89 -8.04 5.39
CA ARG A 154 -17.52 -8.08 6.82
C ARG A 154 -17.40 -9.52 7.27
N PHE A 155 -16.28 -9.88 7.85
CA PHE A 155 -15.97 -11.23 8.30
C PHE A 155 -15.19 -11.21 9.61
N GLN A 156 -15.27 -12.33 10.33
CA GLN A 156 -14.52 -12.52 11.57
C GLN A 156 -13.11 -13.07 11.28
N LEU A 157 -12.13 -12.52 11.98
CA LEU A 157 -10.74 -13.02 12.00
C LEU A 157 -10.58 -14.10 13.08
N ASP A 158 -9.52 -14.92 12.99
CA ASP A 158 -9.21 -16.00 13.95
C ASP A 158 -9.07 -15.51 15.40
N ASN A 159 -8.75 -14.24 15.60
CA ASN A 159 -8.65 -13.62 16.93
C ASN A 159 -9.98 -13.10 17.47
N GLY A 160 -11.09 -13.34 16.77
CA GLY A 160 -12.43 -12.90 17.14
C GLY A 160 -12.78 -11.45 16.76
N GLN A 161 -11.83 -10.69 16.22
CA GLN A 161 -12.09 -9.34 15.72
C GLN A 161 -12.78 -9.38 14.35
N PHE A 162 -13.51 -8.32 14.01
CA PHE A 162 -14.09 -8.17 12.67
C PHE A 162 -13.23 -7.28 11.79
N GLU A 163 -13.21 -7.62 10.51
CA GLU A 163 -12.59 -6.82 9.47
C GLU A 163 -13.60 -6.56 8.36
N VAL A 164 -13.54 -5.37 7.77
CA VAL A 164 -14.40 -4.99 6.66
C VAL A 164 -13.57 -4.58 5.48
N LEU A 165 -13.89 -5.16 4.32
CA LEU A 165 -13.31 -4.81 3.04
C LEU A 165 -14.37 -4.12 2.17
N ALA A 166 -13.95 -3.04 1.50
CA ALA A 166 -14.69 -2.43 0.40
C ALA A 166 -14.01 -2.82 -0.91
N THR A 167 -14.80 -3.22 -1.91
CA THR A 167 -14.26 -3.68 -3.19
C THR A 167 -15.21 -3.39 -4.34
N SER A 168 -14.66 -3.26 -5.57
CA SER A 168 -15.40 -3.26 -6.85
C SER A 168 -15.53 -4.67 -7.45
N LEU A 169 -14.79 -5.66 -6.93
CA LEU A 169 -14.77 -7.02 -7.47
C LEU A 169 -16.13 -7.72 -7.29
N PRO A 170 -16.66 -8.34 -8.37
CA PRO A 170 -17.98 -8.95 -8.34
C PRO A 170 -17.99 -10.22 -7.49
N LYS A 171 -19.11 -10.43 -6.78
CA LYS A 171 -19.29 -11.57 -5.85
C LYS A 171 -19.29 -12.92 -6.57
N GLU A 172 -19.77 -12.94 -7.80
CA GLU A 172 -19.88 -14.15 -8.62
C GLU A 172 -18.50 -14.73 -9.01
N THR A 173 -17.50 -13.86 -9.07
CA THR A 173 -16.13 -14.25 -9.48
C THR A 173 -15.18 -14.36 -8.29
N PHE A 174 -15.37 -13.52 -7.27
CA PHE A 174 -14.49 -13.43 -6.11
C PHE A 174 -15.27 -13.67 -4.82
N SER A 175 -15.02 -14.80 -4.18
CA SER A 175 -15.59 -15.10 -2.87
C SER A 175 -15.02 -14.19 -1.77
N ALA A 176 -15.65 -14.17 -0.59
CA ALA A 176 -15.10 -13.47 0.58
C ALA A 176 -13.71 -14.00 0.98
N GLU A 177 -13.47 -15.29 0.78
CA GLU A 177 -12.19 -15.92 1.08
C GLU A 177 -11.10 -15.47 0.11
N ASP A 178 -11.40 -15.40 -1.18
CA ASP A 178 -10.46 -14.85 -2.19
C ASP A 178 -10.06 -13.40 -1.84
N LEU A 179 -11.02 -12.59 -1.37
CA LEU A 179 -10.75 -11.21 -0.95
C LEU A 179 -9.82 -11.16 0.27
N LYS A 180 -9.99 -12.07 1.25
CA LYS A 180 -9.09 -12.16 2.41
C LYS A 180 -7.67 -12.53 1.98
N GLU A 181 -7.54 -13.53 1.13
CA GLU A 181 -6.23 -13.97 0.61
C GLU A 181 -5.55 -12.84 -0.18
N MET A 182 -6.27 -12.17 -1.08
CA MET A 182 -5.74 -11.02 -1.82
C MET A 182 -5.33 -9.89 -0.88
N TYR A 183 -6.18 -9.53 0.09
CA TYR A 183 -5.86 -8.47 1.03
C TYR A 183 -4.64 -8.80 1.89
N HIS A 184 -4.42 -10.07 2.20
CA HIS A 184 -3.21 -10.51 2.92
C HIS A 184 -1.91 -10.19 2.15
N LEU A 185 -1.92 -10.17 0.82
CA LEU A 185 -0.75 -9.78 0.00
C LEU A 185 -0.29 -8.35 0.27
N ARG A 186 -1.17 -7.47 0.77
CA ARG A 186 -0.83 -6.10 1.15
C ARG A 186 0.37 -6.04 2.12
N TRP A 187 0.55 -7.05 2.98
CA TRP A 187 1.67 -7.11 3.91
C TRP A 187 3.05 -7.13 3.23
N ASN A 188 3.12 -7.46 1.94
CA ASN A 188 4.37 -7.47 1.20
C ASN A 188 5.02 -6.08 1.14
N ILE A 189 4.24 -4.98 1.09
CA ILE A 189 4.79 -3.62 1.09
C ILE A 189 5.46 -3.29 2.44
N GLU A 190 4.90 -3.77 3.56
CA GLU A 190 5.52 -3.57 4.88
C GLU A 190 6.89 -4.28 4.95
N THR A 191 6.98 -5.48 4.39
CA THR A 191 8.25 -6.20 4.25
C THR A 191 9.22 -5.45 3.34
N ALA A 192 8.76 -4.89 2.24
CA ALA A 192 9.59 -4.07 1.34
C ALA A 192 10.14 -2.83 2.05
N TYR A 193 9.32 -2.12 2.84
CA TYR A 193 9.78 -1.00 3.65
C TYR A 193 10.78 -1.42 4.72
N LEU A 194 10.61 -2.57 5.37
CA LEU A 194 11.58 -3.08 6.33
C LEU A 194 12.92 -3.37 5.65
N LEU A 195 12.92 -4.00 4.47
CA LEU A 195 14.14 -4.26 3.70
C LEU A 195 14.82 -2.96 3.27
N SER A 196 14.05 -2.00 2.72
CA SER A 196 14.58 -0.68 2.32
C SER A 196 15.17 0.05 3.52
N LYS A 197 14.47 0.06 4.64
CA LYS A 197 14.88 0.78 5.85
C LYS A 197 16.16 0.20 6.48
N TRP A 198 16.25 -1.12 6.60
CA TRP A 198 17.31 -1.76 7.35
C TRP A 198 18.41 -2.38 6.50
N ALA A 199 18.10 -2.99 5.36
CA ALA A 199 19.10 -3.63 4.51
C ALA A 199 19.75 -2.66 3.52
N MET A 200 19.00 -1.65 3.05
CA MET A 200 19.53 -0.64 2.12
C MET A 200 20.02 0.63 2.83
N GLY A 201 19.50 0.90 4.02
CA GLY A 201 19.92 2.03 4.83
C GLY A 201 19.05 3.28 4.74
N MET A 202 17.83 3.18 4.25
CA MET A 202 16.84 4.27 4.17
C MET A 202 16.50 4.90 5.55
N ALA A 203 16.99 4.33 6.65
CA ALA A 203 16.85 4.90 7.98
C ALA A 203 17.89 6.00 8.29
N SER A 204 18.88 6.23 7.42
CA SER A 204 20.00 7.14 7.66
C SER A 204 20.35 7.89 6.37
N TYR A 205 20.41 9.21 6.42
CA TYR A 205 20.64 10.07 5.26
C TYR A 205 21.97 10.82 5.35
N HIS A 206 22.57 11.16 4.20
CA HIS A 206 23.80 11.95 4.14
C HIS A 206 23.52 13.45 4.24
N SER A 207 22.34 13.89 3.84
CA SER A 207 21.95 15.30 3.79
C SER A 207 20.87 15.66 4.81
N ARG A 208 20.79 16.96 5.14
CA ARG A 208 19.68 17.56 5.91
C ARG A 208 18.68 18.30 5.01
N LYS A 209 19.00 18.50 3.73
CA LYS A 209 18.13 19.18 2.77
C LYS A 209 17.07 18.22 2.26
N ALA A 210 15.79 18.62 2.25
CA ALA A 210 14.69 17.79 1.82
C ALA A 210 14.90 17.21 0.41
N ASP A 211 15.31 18.06 -0.55
CA ASP A 211 15.54 17.63 -1.95
C ASP A 211 16.63 16.55 -2.05
N SER A 212 17.71 16.69 -1.29
CA SER A 212 18.77 15.69 -1.26
C SER A 212 18.32 14.38 -0.61
N ILE A 213 17.51 14.46 0.46
CA ILE A 213 16.91 13.26 1.11
C ILE A 213 15.97 12.56 0.11
N MET A 214 15.14 13.30 -0.63
CA MET A 214 14.27 12.73 -1.66
C MET A 214 15.08 12.04 -2.76
N GLN A 215 16.19 12.62 -3.21
CA GLN A 215 17.11 11.99 -4.18
C GLN A 215 17.70 10.69 -3.63
N GLU A 216 18.14 10.66 -2.36
CA GLU A 216 18.66 9.46 -1.73
C GLU A 216 17.57 8.37 -1.68
N ILE A 217 16.34 8.71 -1.29
CA ILE A 217 15.23 7.75 -1.24
C ILE A 217 14.92 7.20 -2.63
N TYR A 218 14.82 8.05 -3.67
CA TYR A 218 14.60 7.56 -5.03
C TYR A 218 15.73 6.63 -5.50
N ALA A 219 16.97 6.97 -5.22
CA ALA A 219 18.11 6.11 -5.57
C ALA A 219 18.02 4.74 -4.86
N GLU A 220 17.60 4.73 -3.60
CA GLU A 220 17.41 3.49 -2.84
C GLU A 220 16.24 2.65 -3.35
N LEU A 221 15.11 3.28 -3.73
CA LEU A 221 13.98 2.57 -4.35
C LEU A 221 14.35 1.96 -5.71
N VAL A 222 15.10 2.68 -6.54
CA VAL A 222 15.61 2.17 -7.82
C VAL A 222 16.55 1.00 -7.59
N MET A 223 17.46 1.10 -6.63
CA MET A 223 18.38 0.03 -6.28
C MET A 223 17.65 -1.19 -5.71
N TYR A 224 16.62 -0.97 -4.87
CA TYR A 224 15.75 -2.04 -4.38
C TYR A 224 15.09 -2.77 -5.56
N ASN A 225 14.49 -2.04 -6.49
CA ASN A 225 13.85 -2.62 -7.67
C ASN A 225 14.83 -3.44 -8.51
N PHE A 226 16.06 -2.94 -8.66
CA PHE A 226 17.09 -3.66 -9.42
C PHE A 226 17.45 -4.99 -8.74
N VAL A 227 17.60 -5.01 -7.41
CA VAL A 227 17.84 -6.25 -6.67
C VAL A 227 16.67 -7.22 -6.78
N MET A 228 15.43 -6.73 -6.66
CA MET A 228 14.23 -7.57 -6.81
C MET A 228 14.12 -8.13 -8.23
N TYR A 229 14.45 -7.34 -9.24
CA TYR A 229 14.48 -7.80 -10.64
C TYR A 229 15.46 -8.96 -10.84
N ILE A 230 16.68 -8.86 -10.32
CA ILE A 230 17.64 -9.99 -10.32
C ILE A 230 17.04 -11.21 -9.62
N CYS A 231 16.40 -10.99 -8.47
CA CYS A 231 15.82 -12.09 -7.68
C CYS A 231 14.65 -12.80 -8.38
N MET A 232 13.91 -12.12 -9.25
CA MET A 232 12.78 -12.72 -9.98
C MET A 232 13.21 -13.82 -10.95
N ASP A 233 14.39 -13.68 -11.56
CA ASP A 233 14.89 -14.64 -12.55
C ASP A 233 15.60 -15.85 -11.91
N LEU A 234 15.77 -15.84 -10.56
CA LEU A 234 16.48 -16.91 -9.88
C LEU A 234 15.62 -18.19 -9.79
N ASN A 235 16.09 -19.27 -10.41
CA ASN A 235 15.49 -20.57 -10.23
C ASN A 235 15.92 -21.21 -8.92
N ILE A 236 14.97 -21.33 -7.98
CA ILE A 236 15.18 -21.94 -6.65
C ILE A 236 14.63 -23.36 -6.55
N GLU A 237 13.94 -23.86 -7.58
CA GLU A 237 13.35 -25.21 -7.59
C GLU A 237 14.40 -26.32 -7.72
N GLY A 238 14.05 -27.52 -7.28
CA GLY A 238 14.82 -28.75 -7.56
C GLY A 238 16.12 -28.93 -6.78
N ARG A 239 16.38 -28.15 -5.71
CA ARG A 239 17.66 -28.25 -4.96
C ARG A 239 17.73 -29.37 -3.90
N GLY A 240 16.83 -30.36 -3.94
CA GLY A 240 16.88 -31.58 -3.12
C GLY A 240 16.87 -31.35 -1.59
N ARG A 241 16.43 -30.20 -1.10
CA ARG A 241 16.39 -29.86 0.32
C ARG A 241 15.08 -30.31 0.96
N LYS A 242 15.13 -30.65 2.25
CA LYS A 242 13.98 -31.17 3.03
C LYS A 242 12.78 -30.20 3.07
N HIS A 243 13.02 -28.89 2.95
CA HIS A 243 11.97 -27.87 2.99
C HIS A 243 12.03 -27.03 1.73
N PRO A 244 10.89 -26.49 1.27
CA PRO A 244 10.87 -25.45 0.24
C PRO A 244 11.82 -24.31 0.61
N GLN A 245 12.45 -23.72 -0.38
CA GLN A 245 13.42 -22.65 -0.15
C GLN A 245 12.84 -21.33 -0.67
N GLN A 246 13.27 -20.23 -0.07
CA GLN A 246 12.98 -18.87 -0.52
C GLN A 246 14.24 -18.03 -0.55
N ILE A 247 14.22 -16.96 -1.32
CA ILE A 247 15.34 -16.02 -1.40
C ILE A 247 15.48 -15.29 -0.06
N ASN A 248 16.70 -15.18 0.41
CA ASN A 248 17.05 -14.28 1.50
C ASN A 248 17.28 -12.87 0.95
N PHE A 249 16.20 -12.07 0.85
CA PHE A 249 16.24 -10.73 0.27
C PHE A 249 17.25 -9.82 0.98
N THR A 250 17.42 -9.95 2.30
CA THR A 250 18.42 -9.17 3.04
C THR A 250 19.84 -9.48 2.56
N GLN A 251 20.16 -10.74 2.30
CA GLN A 251 21.47 -11.12 1.76
C GLN A 251 21.60 -10.75 0.28
N ALA A 252 20.52 -10.93 -0.51
CA ALA A 252 20.53 -10.52 -1.91
C ALA A 252 20.84 -9.02 -2.06
N ILE A 253 20.20 -8.15 -1.25
CA ILE A 253 20.48 -6.72 -1.21
C ILE A 253 21.97 -6.47 -0.88
N LYS A 254 22.51 -7.09 0.17
CA LYS A 254 23.91 -6.90 0.56
C LYS A 254 24.89 -7.34 -0.53
N ILE A 255 24.61 -8.47 -1.18
CA ILE A 255 25.44 -9.03 -2.27
C ILE A 255 25.44 -8.06 -3.46
N CYS A 256 24.24 -7.60 -3.89
CA CYS A 256 24.12 -6.65 -5.00
C CYS A 256 24.79 -5.32 -4.69
N LEU A 257 24.57 -4.74 -3.50
CA LEU A 257 25.22 -3.49 -3.09
C LEU A 257 26.75 -3.63 -3.05
N HIS A 258 27.27 -4.78 -2.57
CA HIS A 258 28.70 -5.05 -2.59
C HIS A 258 29.23 -5.12 -4.02
N PHE A 259 28.56 -5.83 -4.90
CA PHE A 259 28.91 -5.92 -6.32
C PHE A 259 28.94 -4.54 -6.99
N PHE A 260 27.91 -3.72 -6.80
CA PHE A 260 27.84 -2.38 -7.41
C PHE A 260 28.95 -1.44 -6.94
N LYS A 261 29.36 -1.55 -5.67
CA LYS A 261 30.49 -0.77 -5.15
C LYS A 261 31.84 -1.20 -5.72
N HIS A 262 31.96 -2.41 -6.21
CA HIS A 262 33.24 -3.03 -6.62
C HIS A 262 33.20 -3.54 -8.07
N THR A 263 32.32 -3.05 -8.93
CA THR A 263 32.14 -3.52 -10.32
C THR A 263 33.44 -3.56 -11.13
N GLN A 264 34.36 -2.61 -10.90
CA GLN A 264 35.63 -2.56 -11.61
C GLN A 264 36.59 -3.70 -11.26
N THR A 265 36.48 -4.27 -10.05
CA THR A 265 37.37 -5.32 -9.54
C THR A 265 36.72 -6.69 -9.55
N MET A 266 35.40 -6.80 -9.77
CA MET A 266 34.59 -8.01 -9.67
C MET A 266 34.04 -8.50 -11.01
N GLN A 267 34.79 -8.37 -12.10
CA GLN A 267 34.32 -8.73 -13.45
C GLN A 267 33.85 -10.19 -13.60
N THR A 268 34.34 -11.09 -12.77
CA THR A 268 33.99 -12.53 -12.78
C THR A 268 33.03 -12.93 -11.65
N TYR A 269 32.49 -11.96 -10.89
CA TYR A 269 31.65 -12.26 -9.75
C TYR A 269 30.21 -12.59 -10.18
N ASP A 270 29.84 -13.84 -9.96
CA ASP A 270 28.49 -14.33 -10.26
C ASP A 270 27.55 -13.98 -9.08
N VAL A 271 26.78 -12.91 -9.25
CA VAL A 271 25.82 -12.38 -8.26
C VAL A 271 24.71 -13.40 -8.00
N GLU A 272 24.14 -13.98 -9.06
CA GLU A 272 23.04 -14.93 -8.99
C GLU A 272 23.44 -16.21 -8.25
N ALA A 273 24.56 -16.84 -8.65
CA ALA A 273 25.07 -18.01 -7.96
C ALA A 273 25.39 -17.71 -6.50
N THR A 274 25.83 -16.49 -6.19
CA THR A 274 26.13 -16.10 -4.81
C THR A 274 24.86 -15.93 -3.98
N ILE A 275 23.80 -15.30 -4.50
CA ILE A 275 22.50 -15.19 -3.83
C ILE A 275 21.94 -16.59 -3.53
N LEU A 276 22.03 -17.50 -4.48
CA LEU A 276 21.55 -18.88 -4.35
C LEU A 276 22.25 -19.72 -3.28
N LYS A 277 23.40 -19.30 -2.77
CA LYS A 277 24.07 -19.95 -1.61
C LYS A 277 23.39 -19.63 -0.28
N PHE A 278 22.63 -18.53 -0.20
CA PHE A 278 22.04 -18.01 1.04
C PHE A 278 20.53 -18.16 1.13
N LEU A 279 19.94 -19.16 0.46
CA LEU A 279 18.50 -19.43 0.53
C LEU A 279 18.04 -19.75 1.95
N LEU A 280 16.81 -19.37 2.30
CA LEU A 280 16.17 -19.65 3.57
C LEU A 280 15.13 -20.77 3.43
N PRO A 281 15.03 -21.72 4.39
CA PRO A 281 13.97 -22.71 4.38
C PRO A 281 12.62 -22.05 4.76
N VAL A 282 11.59 -22.32 3.97
CA VAL A 282 10.20 -21.98 4.30
C VAL A 282 9.71 -22.99 5.34
N ARG A 283 9.39 -22.52 6.53
CA ARG A 283 8.83 -23.33 7.61
C ARG A 283 7.40 -22.89 7.87
N CYS A 284 6.44 -23.64 7.35
CA CYS A 284 5.03 -23.41 7.60
C CYS A 284 4.70 -23.57 9.10
N ASN A 285 3.66 -22.87 9.56
CA ASN A 285 3.11 -22.97 10.92
C ASN A 285 4.01 -22.50 12.07
N ARG A 286 4.95 -21.58 11.83
CA ARG A 286 5.66 -20.90 12.91
C ARG A 286 5.10 -19.49 13.13
N SER A 287 4.34 -19.33 14.20
CA SER A 287 3.93 -18.02 14.71
C SER A 287 4.79 -17.70 15.95
N TYR A 288 5.35 -16.50 15.98
CA TYR A 288 6.02 -15.96 17.16
C TYR A 288 5.27 -14.73 17.65
N PRO A 289 4.91 -14.65 18.95
CA PRO A 289 4.31 -13.43 19.48
C PRO A 289 5.27 -12.26 19.27
N ARG A 290 4.79 -11.21 18.59
CA ARG A 290 5.56 -9.98 18.42
C ARG A 290 5.65 -9.27 19.77
N LYS A 291 6.86 -8.95 20.20
CA LYS A 291 7.03 -7.96 21.28
C LYS A 291 6.55 -6.61 20.71
N VAL A 292 5.49 -6.08 21.28
CA VAL A 292 5.04 -4.71 20.98
C VAL A 292 6.06 -3.77 21.60
N VAL A 293 7.02 -3.33 20.79
CA VAL A 293 7.91 -2.24 21.16
C VAL A 293 7.22 -0.96 20.74
N SER A 294 6.98 -0.06 21.67
CA SER A 294 6.51 1.29 21.34
C SER A 294 7.40 1.87 20.25
N PRO A 295 6.84 2.46 19.17
CA PRO A 295 7.65 3.08 18.16
C PRO A 295 8.46 4.19 18.83
N SER A 296 9.75 3.94 19.06
CA SER A 296 10.66 5.03 19.39
C SER A 296 10.61 5.99 18.21
N VAL A 297 10.44 7.26 18.46
CA VAL A 297 10.68 8.30 17.47
C VAL A 297 12.07 8.03 16.90
N VAL A 298 12.13 7.57 15.66
CA VAL A 298 13.41 7.32 14.98
C VAL A 298 14.00 8.69 14.75
N GLY A 299 14.95 9.07 15.61
CA GLY A 299 15.73 10.27 15.43
C GLY A 299 16.43 10.21 14.07
N PHE A 300 16.63 11.37 13.47
CA PHE A 300 17.38 11.48 12.21
C PHE A 300 18.78 10.91 12.42
N ASN A 301 19.05 9.76 11.82
CA ASN A 301 20.35 9.11 11.90
C ASN A 301 21.23 9.59 10.73
N TYR A 302 22.28 10.31 11.04
CA TYR A 302 23.32 10.68 10.09
C TYR A 302 24.13 9.43 9.69
N ARG A 303 24.32 9.22 8.40
CA ARG A 303 25.43 8.39 7.92
C ARG A 303 26.70 9.22 8.06
N LEU A 304 27.62 8.76 8.89
CA LEU A 304 29.00 9.20 8.81
C LEU A 304 29.59 8.66 7.52
N ALA A 305 30.27 9.53 6.78
CA ALA A 305 30.90 9.20 5.50
C ALA A 305 31.97 8.10 5.66
#